data_9267c63fee162e6645d452061775d090
#
_entry.id   9267c63fee162e6645d452061775d090
#
_cell.length_a   1.000
_cell.length_b   1.000
_cell.length_c   1.000
_cell.angle_alpha   90.00
_cell.angle_beta   90.00
_cell.angle_gamma   90.00
#
_symmetry.space_group_name_H-M   'P 1'
#
loop_
_entity.id
_entity.type
_entity.pdbx_description
1 polymer ?
#
loop_
_entity_poly.entity_id
_entity_poly.type
_entity_poly.pdbx_seq_one_letter_code
_entity_poly.pdbx_strand_id
1 'polypeptide(L)'
;VLGLSADEIAAFQARTHIEGNSGMQGTVSVTQDGDVLVLTSNGIPDHATSTFPSRGNPNDLTEQSYTWRIPVTPTPASSPGCLGMGPIGMAVNGVPIYNPFNINCLDAVENEVLDACDGHPAERGDYHYHHEANCLPDNAESDSGASGIVGVAFDGIAIYGPRKEDGTLYVHNDLDACHGITVNGAYRYR
;
A
#
# COMPACT_ATOMS: atom_id res chain seq x y z
N VAL A 1 -17.86 11.44 -2.73
CA VAL A 1 -17.64 11.21 -1.29
C VAL A 1 -16.16 11.02 -1.10
N LEU A 2 -15.59 11.63 -0.06
CA LEU A 2 -14.23 11.39 0.40
C LEU A 2 -14.29 10.46 1.61
N GLY A 3 -13.25 9.62 1.76
CA GLY A 3 -13.12 8.72 2.90
C GLY A 3 -13.55 7.29 2.61
N LEU A 4 -13.28 6.42 3.58
CA LEU A 4 -13.44 4.99 3.47
C LEU A 4 -14.91 4.57 3.68
N SER A 5 -15.41 3.73 2.81
CA SER A 5 -16.66 2.99 3.01
C SER A 5 -16.46 1.84 4.00
N ALA A 6 -17.56 1.28 4.50
CA ALA A 6 -17.51 0.11 5.39
C ALA A 6 -16.83 -1.11 4.73
N ASP A 7 -17.03 -1.31 3.43
CA ASP A 7 -16.41 -2.42 2.69
C ASP A 7 -14.90 -2.20 2.53
N GLU A 8 -14.45 -0.97 2.30
CA GLU A 8 -13.03 -0.62 2.23
C GLU A 8 -12.34 -0.79 3.60
N ILE A 9 -13.00 -0.42 4.70
CA ILE A 9 -12.51 -0.69 6.06
C ILE A 9 -12.42 -2.20 6.33
N ALA A 10 -13.42 -2.96 5.88
CA ALA A 10 -13.45 -4.41 6.05
C ALA A 10 -12.33 -5.16 5.29
N ALA A 11 -11.73 -4.56 4.27
CA ALA A 11 -10.58 -5.12 3.58
C ALA A 11 -9.33 -5.23 4.49
N PHE A 12 -9.22 -4.38 5.51
CA PHE A 12 -8.15 -4.42 6.52
C PHE A 12 -8.49 -5.38 7.66
N GLN A 13 -8.72 -6.65 7.35
CA GLN A 13 -9.08 -7.64 8.36
C GLN A 13 -7.95 -7.89 9.35
N ALA A 14 -8.30 -7.88 10.65
CA ALA A 14 -7.37 -8.30 11.69
C ALA A 14 -6.99 -9.77 11.48
N ARG A 15 -5.70 -10.04 11.36
CA ARG A 15 -5.17 -11.39 11.11
C ARG A 15 -3.73 -11.57 11.55
N THR A 16 -3.36 -12.83 11.67
CA THR A 16 -1.97 -13.29 11.69
C THR A 16 -1.74 -14.18 10.48
N HIS A 17 -0.53 -14.14 9.93
CA HIS A 17 -0.13 -14.94 8.78
C HIS A 17 1.35 -15.30 8.89
N ILE A 18 1.83 -16.19 8.02
CA ILE A 18 3.23 -16.58 7.96
C ILE A 18 3.78 -16.14 6.59
N GLU A 19 4.85 -15.37 6.61
CA GLU A 19 5.59 -15.01 5.40
C GLU A 19 6.19 -16.28 4.76
N GLY A 20 6.00 -16.44 3.45
CA GLY A 20 6.16 -17.72 2.78
C GLY A 20 7.61 -18.18 2.58
N ASN A 21 8.62 -17.31 2.73
CA ASN A 21 10.02 -17.64 2.53
C ASN A 21 10.82 -17.68 3.87
N SER A 22 10.72 -16.64 4.67
CA SER A 22 11.43 -16.55 5.96
C SER A 22 10.75 -17.32 7.08
N GLY A 23 9.44 -17.56 6.97
CA GLY A 23 8.62 -18.14 8.03
C GLY A 23 8.29 -17.17 9.16
N MET A 24 8.60 -15.87 9.02
CA MET A 24 8.27 -14.86 10.02
C MET A 24 6.74 -14.69 10.12
N GLN A 25 6.27 -14.46 11.34
CA GLN A 25 4.84 -14.21 11.58
C GLN A 25 4.52 -12.74 11.33
N GLY A 26 3.58 -12.49 10.42
CA GLY A 26 2.99 -11.19 10.18
C GLY A 26 1.73 -10.98 11.00
N THR A 27 1.46 -9.73 11.39
CA THR A 27 0.27 -9.33 12.14
C THR A 27 -0.33 -8.06 11.60
N VAL A 28 -1.65 -8.05 11.45
CA VAL A 28 -2.45 -6.85 11.13
C VAL A 28 -3.59 -6.77 12.12
N SER A 29 -3.84 -5.60 12.66
CA SER A 29 -5.01 -5.31 13.48
C SER A 29 -5.66 -4.01 13.02
N VAL A 30 -6.97 -3.98 13.07
CA VAL A 30 -7.78 -2.82 12.72
C VAL A 30 -8.83 -2.57 13.78
N THR A 31 -8.90 -1.33 14.25
CA THR A 31 -9.97 -0.86 15.14
C THR A 31 -10.41 0.52 14.71
N GLN A 32 -11.68 0.85 14.95
CA GLN A 32 -12.20 2.19 14.71
C GLN A 32 -12.48 2.89 16.04
N ASP A 33 -11.93 4.08 16.19
CA ASP A 33 -12.10 4.96 17.35
C ASP A 33 -12.74 6.28 16.87
N GLY A 34 -14.07 6.33 16.90
CA GLY A 34 -14.83 7.44 16.33
C GLY A 34 -14.61 7.57 14.82
N ASP A 35 -14.09 8.72 14.38
CA ASP A 35 -13.76 9.03 12.98
C ASP A 35 -12.29 8.71 12.62
N VAL A 36 -11.64 7.86 13.41
CA VAL A 36 -10.26 7.45 13.18
C VAL A 36 -10.17 5.92 13.06
N LEU A 37 -9.59 5.46 11.97
CA LEU A 37 -9.17 4.07 11.80
C LEU A 37 -7.77 3.91 12.40
N VAL A 38 -7.62 3.00 13.36
CA VAL A 38 -6.34 2.67 13.97
C VAL A 38 -5.86 1.35 13.38
N LEU A 39 -4.81 1.40 12.58
CA LEU A 39 -4.18 0.25 11.95
C LEU A 39 -2.86 -0.04 12.66
N THR A 40 -2.67 -1.28 13.11
CA THR A 40 -1.38 -1.74 13.64
C THR A 40 -0.87 -2.92 12.83
N SER A 41 0.44 -2.99 12.64
CA SER A 41 1.10 -4.05 11.90
C SER A 41 2.56 -4.19 12.32
N ASN A 42 3.12 -5.38 12.18
CA ASN A 42 4.56 -5.58 12.29
C ASN A 42 5.29 -5.52 10.92
N GLY A 43 4.59 -5.20 9.83
CA GLY A 43 5.17 -4.95 8.51
C GLY A 43 5.66 -6.21 7.78
N ILE A 44 5.38 -7.41 8.30
CA ILE A 44 5.72 -8.67 7.63
C ILE A 44 4.58 -9.00 6.65
N PRO A 45 4.86 -9.19 5.34
CA PRO A 45 3.84 -9.45 4.33
C PRO A 45 3.22 -10.85 4.45
N ASP A 46 2.04 -11.03 3.86
CA ASP A 46 1.28 -12.29 3.82
C ASP A 46 1.56 -13.14 2.57
N HIS A 47 2.57 -12.78 1.81
CA HIS A 47 3.08 -13.50 0.66
C HIS A 47 4.56 -13.86 0.87
N ALA A 48 5.11 -14.71 0.01
CA ALA A 48 6.54 -15.00 0.02
C ALA A 48 7.34 -13.81 -0.52
N THR A 49 8.36 -13.39 0.21
CA THR A 49 9.36 -12.41 -0.26
C THR A 49 10.53 -13.12 -0.94
N SER A 50 11.42 -12.37 -1.60
CA SER A 50 12.75 -12.87 -1.93
C SER A 50 13.56 -13.13 -0.66
N THR A 51 14.62 -13.93 -0.79
CA THR A 51 15.59 -14.08 0.32
C THR A 51 16.37 -12.79 0.50
N PHE A 52 16.25 -12.20 1.68
CA PHE A 52 17.01 -11.04 2.11
C PHE A 52 17.91 -11.39 3.30
N PRO A 53 19.16 -10.83 3.37
CA PRO A 53 19.78 -9.93 2.41
C PRO A 53 20.15 -10.63 1.08
N SER A 54 20.24 -9.84 0.02
CA SER A 54 20.61 -10.31 -1.31
C SER A 54 21.73 -9.48 -1.92
N ARG A 55 22.25 -9.91 -3.09
CA ARG A 55 23.26 -9.12 -3.81
C ARG A 55 22.76 -7.72 -4.23
N GLY A 56 21.46 -7.61 -4.49
CA GLY A 56 20.84 -6.34 -4.94
C GLY A 56 20.24 -5.52 -3.81
N ASN A 57 19.99 -6.13 -2.65
CA ASN A 57 19.51 -5.45 -1.45
C ASN A 57 20.17 -6.07 -0.22
N PRO A 58 21.09 -5.35 0.45
CA PRO A 58 21.87 -5.89 1.58
C PRO A 58 21.10 -5.87 2.91
N ASN A 59 19.85 -5.40 2.93
CA ASN A 59 19.05 -5.25 4.14
C ASN A 59 18.35 -6.55 4.52
N ASP A 60 18.23 -6.83 5.81
CA ASP A 60 17.44 -7.94 6.33
C ASP A 60 15.94 -7.61 6.30
N LEU A 61 15.08 -8.63 6.25
CA LEU A 61 13.67 -8.51 6.59
C LEU A 61 13.51 -8.55 8.11
N THR A 62 12.90 -7.52 8.71
CA THR A 62 12.79 -7.40 10.18
C THR A 62 11.39 -6.93 10.58
N GLU A 63 10.87 -7.51 11.68
CA GLU A 63 9.62 -7.04 12.27
C GLU A 63 9.73 -5.58 12.72
N GLN A 64 8.66 -4.85 12.47
CA GLN A 64 8.46 -3.47 12.85
C GLN A 64 7.36 -3.35 13.91
N SER A 65 7.05 -2.13 14.33
CA SER A 65 5.92 -1.85 15.21
C SER A 65 5.21 -0.59 14.71
N TYR A 66 4.26 -0.79 13.80
CA TYR A 66 3.50 0.31 13.22
C TYR A 66 2.17 0.53 13.96
N THR A 67 1.81 1.79 14.12
CA THR A 67 0.48 2.23 14.52
C THR A 67 0.13 3.49 13.73
N TRP A 68 -0.82 3.35 12.81
CA TRP A 68 -1.30 4.44 11.97
C TRP A 68 -2.68 4.87 12.42
N ARG A 69 -2.89 6.17 12.56
CA ARG A 69 -4.20 6.75 12.87
C ARG A 69 -4.67 7.53 11.64
N ILE A 70 -5.67 6.99 10.96
CA ILE A 70 -6.11 7.43 9.64
C ILE A 70 -7.52 7.98 9.75
N PRO A 71 -7.83 9.19 9.23
CA PRO A 71 -9.19 9.70 9.24
C PRO A 71 -10.10 8.84 8.35
N VAL A 72 -11.27 8.46 8.85
CA VAL A 72 -12.30 7.75 8.06
C VAL A 72 -13.01 8.74 7.13
N THR A 73 -13.19 9.97 7.59
CA THR A 73 -13.82 11.06 6.83
C THR A 73 -12.82 12.19 6.63
N PRO A 74 -11.93 12.11 5.61
CA PRO A 74 -10.91 13.13 5.38
C PRO A 74 -11.51 14.45 4.91
N THR A 75 -10.82 15.53 5.26
CA THR A 75 -11.15 16.88 4.76
C THR A 75 -10.15 17.26 3.68
N PRO A 76 -10.58 17.65 2.48
CA PRO A 76 -9.67 18.06 1.41
C PRO A 76 -8.82 19.27 1.84
N ALA A 77 -7.54 19.23 1.50
CA ALA A 77 -6.71 20.43 1.58
C ALA A 77 -7.13 21.46 0.52
N SER A 78 -6.83 22.72 0.75
CA SER A 78 -7.12 23.80 -0.22
C SER A 78 -6.29 23.68 -1.52
N SER A 79 -5.18 22.95 -1.47
CA SER A 79 -4.33 22.62 -2.61
C SER A 79 -3.57 21.33 -2.32
N PRO A 80 -3.20 20.56 -3.36
CA PRO A 80 -2.33 19.39 -3.21
C PRO A 80 -1.01 19.78 -2.55
N GLY A 81 -0.56 18.95 -1.59
CA GLY A 81 0.75 19.07 -0.95
C GLY A 81 1.78 18.13 -1.56
N CYS A 82 3.06 18.37 -1.29
CA CYS A 82 4.10 17.41 -1.63
C CYS A 82 4.10 16.26 -0.63
N LEU A 83 4.30 15.04 -1.11
CA LEU A 83 4.50 13.87 -0.26
C LEU A 83 5.91 13.90 0.35
N GLY A 84 6.00 13.52 1.63
CA GLY A 84 7.29 13.29 2.28
C GLY A 84 7.96 12.01 1.76
N MET A 85 9.25 11.85 2.04
CA MET A 85 9.95 10.59 1.85
C MET A 85 9.49 9.55 2.86
N GLY A 86 9.53 8.26 2.47
CA GLY A 86 9.09 7.15 3.31
C GLY A 86 7.59 6.83 3.15
N PRO A 87 6.94 6.27 4.18
CA PRO A 87 5.58 5.76 4.07
C PRO A 87 4.55 6.88 3.84
N ILE A 88 3.66 6.65 2.89
CA ILE A 88 2.53 7.53 2.54
C ILE A 88 1.18 6.84 2.75
N GLY A 89 1.18 5.55 2.96
CA GLY A 89 -0.01 4.73 3.18
C GLY A 89 0.33 3.36 3.72
N MET A 90 -0.69 2.54 3.87
CA MET A 90 -0.56 1.15 4.29
C MET A 90 -1.41 0.25 3.39
N ALA A 91 -0.82 -0.83 2.91
CA ALA A 91 -1.51 -1.87 2.16
C ALA A 91 -2.43 -2.70 3.06
N VAL A 92 -3.44 -3.37 2.46
CA VAL A 92 -4.41 -4.20 3.20
C VAL A 92 -3.77 -5.35 3.97
N ASN A 93 -2.57 -5.77 3.59
CA ASN A 93 -1.79 -6.80 4.30
C ASN A 93 -0.89 -6.25 5.42
N GLY A 94 -0.93 -4.95 5.70
CA GLY A 94 -0.16 -4.32 6.78
C GLY A 94 1.24 -3.86 6.41
N VAL A 95 1.64 -4.00 5.15
CA VAL A 95 2.92 -3.51 4.62
C VAL A 95 2.79 -2.02 4.29
N PRO A 96 3.76 -1.16 4.68
CA PRO A 96 3.76 0.24 4.29
C PRO A 96 3.88 0.43 2.78
N ILE A 97 3.13 1.39 2.25
CA ILE A 97 3.30 1.92 0.90
C ILE A 97 4.16 3.18 1.02
N TYR A 98 5.30 3.18 0.35
CA TYR A 98 6.20 4.32 0.33
C TYR A 98 5.91 5.24 -0.86
N ASN A 99 6.46 6.42 -0.80
CA ASN A 99 6.47 7.33 -1.93
C ASN A 99 7.28 6.69 -3.10
N PRO A 100 7.00 7.05 -4.38
CA PRO A 100 7.59 6.35 -5.53
C PRO A 100 9.09 6.58 -5.73
N PHE A 101 9.74 7.41 -4.92
CA PHE A 101 11.16 7.76 -5.06
C PHE A 101 12.03 7.06 -4.03
N ASN A 102 13.25 6.71 -4.43
CA ASN A 102 14.28 6.25 -3.52
C ASN A 102 14.96 7.43 -2.78
N ILE A 103 15.88 7.12 -1.87
CA ILE A 103 16.58 8.13 -1.06
C ILE A 103 17.35 9.18 -1.89
N ASN A 104 17.67 8.87 -3.14
CA ASN A 104 18.34 9.78 -4.08
C ASN A 104 17.36 10.59 -4.94
N CYS A 105 16.07 10.55 -4.64
CA CYS A 105 14.97 11.15 -5.41
C CYS A 105 14.91 10.65 -6.87
N LEU A 106 15.32 9.40 -7.10
CA LEU A 106 15.15 8.68 -8.35
C LEU A 106 13.95 7.77 -8.26
N ASP A 107 13.32 7.43 -9.38
CA ASP A 107 12.26 6.44 -9.45
C ASP A 107 12.73 5.11 -8.83
N ALA A 108 12.05 4.66 -7.79
CA ALA A 108 12.49 3.48 -7.03
C ALA A 108 12.36 2.20 -7.85
N VAL A 109 11.31 2.08 -8.66
CA VAL A 109 11.07 0.89 -9.51
C VAL A 109 12.18 0.71 -10.55
N GLU A 110 12.69 1.82 -11.10
CA GLU A 110 13.77 1.79 -12.11
C GLU A 110 15.16 1.64 -11.48
N ASN A 111 15.35 2.04 -10.22
CA ASN A 111 16.69 2.22 -9.63
C ASN A 111 16.96 1.33 -8.42
N GLU A 112 16.00 0.56 -7.93
CA GLU A 112 16.16 -0.35 -6.81
C GLU A 112 15.82 -1.80 -7.21
N VAL A 113 16.26 -2.76 -6.41
CA VAL A 113 15.96 -4.16 -6.64
C VAL A 113 14.77 -4.55 -5.77
N LEU A 114 13.65 -4.76 -6.42
CA LEU A 114 12.41 -5.23 -5.82
C LEU A 114 12.29 -6.75 -6.00
N ASP A 115 11.49 -7.39 -5.16
CA ASP A 115 11.16 -8.81 -5.32
C ASP A 115 9.97 -9.01 -6.30
N ALA A 116 9.50 -10.26 -6.43
CA ALA A 116 8.40 -10.59 -7.34
C ALA A 116 7.05 -9.96 -6.93
N CYS A 117 6.96 -9.45 -5.71
CA CYS A 117 5.78 -8.76 -5.19
C CYS A 117 5.93 -7.24 -5.20
N ASP A 118 6.97 -6.72 -5.89
CA ASP A 118 7.31 -5.30 -5.98
C ASP A 118 7.62 -4.64 -4.62
N GLY A 119 8.17 -5.41 -3.69
CA GLY A 119 8.60 -4.93 -2.39
C GLY A 119 10.05 -5.26 -2.09
N HIS A 120 10.59 -4.59 -1.08
CA HIS A 120 11.91 -4.85 -0.54
C HIS A 120 12.11 -4.24 0.87
N PRO A 121 13.08 -4.71 1.68
CA PRO A 121 13.39 -4.09 2.96
C PRO A 121 14.30 -2.87 2.80
N ALA A 122 14.01 -1.78 3.53
CA ALA A 122 14.90 -0.65 3.71
C ALA A 122 16.00 -0.95 4.75
N GLU A 123 16.87 0.03 5.03
CA GLU A 123 18.04 -0.11 5.91
C GLU A 123 17.72 -0.64 7.32
N ARG A 124 16.53 -0.36 7.84
CA ARG A 124 16.07 -0.85 9.15
C ARG A 124 15.31 -2.18 9.09
N GLY A 125 15.29 -2.82 7.93
CA GLY A 125 14.59 -4.07 7.72
C GLY A 125 13.09 -3.93 7.45
N ASP A 126 12.61 -2.72 7.31
CA ASP A 126 11.22 -2.39 7.04
C ASP A 126 10.86 -2.71 5.57
N TYR A 127 10.18 -3.84 5.36
CA TYR A 127 9.65 -4.22 4.05
C TYR A 127 8.54 -3.26 3.62
N HIS A 128 8.56 -2.81 2.37
CA HIS A 128 7.61 -1.83 1.85
C HIS A 128 7.47 -1.94 0.34
N TYR A 129 6.40 -1.32 -0.19
CA TYR A 129 6.12 -1.22 -1.62
C TYR A 129 6.37 0.20 -2.11
N HIS A 130 6.94 0.34 -3.32
CA HIS A 130 7.03 1.60 -4.05
C HIS A 130 6.08 1.67 -5.25
N HIS A 131 5.53 0.55 -5.62
CA HIS A 131 4.70 0.33 -6.79
C HIS A 131 3.49 -0.54 -6.42
N GLU A 132 2.74 -0.95 -7.42
CA GLU A 132 1.67 -1.91 -7.32
C GLU A 132 2.18 -3.23 -6.70
N ALA A 133 1.62 -3.60 -5.57
CA ALA A 133 1.98 -4.85 -4.89
C ALA A 133 1.28 -6.04 -5.58
N ASN A 134 1.95 -6.63 -6.55
CA ASN A 134 1.42 -7.69 -7.43
C ASN A 134 0.90 -8.93 -6.68
N CYS A 135 1.37 -9.17 -5.46
CA CYS A 135 0.96 -10.30 -4.64
C CYS A 135 -0.27 -10.04 -3.76
N LEU A 136 -0.86 -8.86 -3.80
CA LEU A 136 -2.13 -8.61 -3.13
C LEU A 136 -3.28 -9.23 -3.93
N PRO A 137 -4.26 -9.89 -3.27
CA PRO A 137 -5.30 -10.67 -3.96
C PRO A 137 -6.11 -9.89 -5.00
N ASP A 138 -6.42 -8.63 -4.73
CA ASP A 138 -7.22 -7.77 -5.61
C ASP A 138 -6.39 -7.08 -6.71
N ASN A 139 -5.10 -7.33 -6.73
CA ASN A 139 -4.16 -6.74 -7.68
C ASN A 139 -3.45 -7.78 -8.56
N ALA A 140 -3.79 -9.06 -8.42
CA ALA A 140 -3.19 -10.13 -9.21
C ALA A 140 -3.40 -9.89 -10.71
N GLU A 141 -2.33 -10.03 -11.50
CA GLU A 141 -2.34 -9.83 -12.97
C GLU A 141 -3.36 -10.69 -13.74
N SER A 142 -3.89 -11.71 -13.10
CA SER A 142 -4.83 -12.66 -13.71
C SER A 142 -6.30 -12.21 -13.68
N ASP A 143 -6.63 -11.13 -12.96
CA ASP A 143 -8.02 -10.75 -12.80
C ASP A 143 -8.51 -9.89 -13.98
N SER A 144 -9.43 -10.46 -14.74
CA SER A 144 -10.19 -9.72 -15.74
C SER A 144 -11.24 -8.88 -15.03
N GLY A 145 -11.03 -7.57 -14.96
CA GLY A 145 -11.97 -6.63 -14.34
C GLY A 145 -11.28 -5.52 -13.57
N ALA A 146 -12.06 -4.69 -12.88
CA ALA A 146 -11.54 -3.60 -12.09
C ALA A 146 -10.71 -4.11 -10.91
N SER A 147 -9.58 -3.48 -10.66
CA SER A 147 -8.82 -3.75 -9.43
C SER A 147 -9.59 -3.34 -8.18
N GLY A 148 -9.45 -4.14 -7.12
CA GLY A 148 -9.95 -3.86 -5.79
C GLY A 148 -9.09 -2.87 -5.01
N ILE A 149 -9.42 -2.71 -3.72
CA ILE A 149 -8.63 -1.90 -2.80
C ILE A 149 -7.32 -2.61 -2.46
N VAL A 150 -6.21 -1.88 -2.56
CA VAL A 150 -4.87 -2.37 -2.21
C VAL A 150 -4.34 -1.74 -0.93
N GLY A 151 -4.89 -0.61 -0.51
CA GLY A 151 -4.43 0.09 0.68
C GLY A 151 -5.21 1.35 0.99
N VAL A 152 -4.70 2.10 1.95
CA VAL A 152 -5.19 3.43 2.33
C VAL A 152 -4.03 4.38 2.50
N ALA A 153 -4.14 5.57 1.93
CA ALA A 153 -3.21 6.65 2.17
C ALA A 153 -3.43 7.26 3.57
N PHE A 154 -2.40 7.87 4.14
CA PHE A 154 -2.50 8.42 5.50
C PHE A 154 -3.43 9.62 5.62
N ASP A 155 -3.86 10.18 4.50
CA ASP A 155 -4.91 11.21 4.45
C ASP A 155 -6.34 10.64 4.52
N GLY A 156 -6.51 9.30 4.50
CA GLY A 156 -7.80 8.62 4.61
C GLY A 156 -8.45 8.29 3.27
N ILE A 157 -7.75 8.48 2.15
CA ILE A 157 -8.26 8.11 0.83
C ILE A 157 -7.84 6.68 0.50
N ALA A 158 -8.78 5.88 0.02
CA ALA A 158 -8.51 4.51 -0.42
C ALA A 158 -7.58 4.49 -1.65
N ILE A 159 -6.65 3.54 -1.67
CA ILE A 159 -5.78 3.25 -2.81
C ILE A 159 -6.28 1.96 -3.45
N TYR A 160 -6.53 2.01 -4.75
CA TYR A 160 -6.98 0.88 -5.56
C TYR A 160 -5.90 0.51 -6.57
N GLY A 161 -5.91 -0.71 -7.03
CA GLY A 161 -5.03 -1.16 -8.11
C GLY A 161 -5.36 -0.49 -9.46
N PRO A 162 -4.55 -0.73 -10.49
CA PRO A 162 -4.49 0.11 -11.70
C PRO A 162 -5.53 -0.20 -12.77
N ARG A 163 -6.38 -1.23 -12.61
CA ARG A 163 -7.29 -1.67 -13.68
C ARG A 163 -8.66 -1.04 -13.61
N LYS A 164 -9.19 -0.68 -14.79
CA LYS A 164 -10.58 -0.26 -15.03
C LYS A 164 -11.53 -1.47 -15.01
N GLU A 165 -12.85 -1.20 -15.05
CA GLU A 165 -13.88 -2.26 -15.09
C GLU A 165 -13.78 -3.18 -16.32
N ASP A 166 -13.21 -2.69 -17.41
CA ASP A 166 -12.98 -3.46 -18.65
C ASP A 166 -11.62 -4.21 -18.64
N GLY A 167 -10.87 -4.17 -17.52
CA GLY A 167 -9.57 -4.79 -17.35
C GLY A 167 -8.40 -3.99 -17.94
N THR A 168 -8.64 -2.87 -18.63
CA THR A 168 -7.56 -2.01 -19.12
C THR A 168 -6.94 -1.19 -18.00
N LEU A 169 -5.69 -0.76 -18.17
CA LEU A 169 -5.02 0.07 -17.18
C LEU A 169 -5.50 1.52 -17.24
N TYR A 170 -5.57 2.16 -16.07
CA TYR A 170 -5.60 3.62 -16.01
C TYR A 170 -4.26 4.15 -16.54
N VAL A 171 -4.32 5.23 -17.30
CA VAL A 171 -3.14 5.96 -17.75
C VAL A 171 -3.12 7.35 -17.09
N HIS A 172 -1.96 7.99 -17.10
CA HIS A 172 -1.76 9.30 -16.44
C HIS A 172 -2.86 10.34 -16.79
N ASN A 173 -3.33 10.35 -18.03
CA ASN A 173 -4.37 11.30 -18.48
C ASN A 173 -5.78 10.95 -17.99
N ASP A 174 -6.00 9.79 -17.42
CA ASP A 174 -7.28 9.39 -16.82
C ASP A 174 -7.41 9.91 -15.38
N LEU A 175 -6.30 10.31 -14.77
CA LEU A 175 -6.16 10.64 -13.36
C LEU A 175 -5.91 12.14 -13.18
N ASP A 176 -6.25 12.66 -12.02
CA ASP A 176 -5.92 14.04 -11.65
C ASP A 176 -4.45 14.21 -11.23
N ALA A 177 -4.08 15.44 -10.82
CA ALA A 177 -2.71 15.76 -10.42
C ALA A 177 -2.22 15.02 -9.15
N CYS A 178 -3.13 14.38 -8.42
CA CYS A 178 -2.83 13.56 -7.25
C CYS A 178 -2.88 12.05 -7.57
N HIS A 179 -2.96 11.67 -8.85
CA HIS A 179 -3.19 10.30 -9.31
C HIS A 179 -4.50 9.71 -8.76
N GLY A 180 -5.52 10.56 -8.60
CA GLY A 180 -6.85 10.19 -8.12
C GLY A 180 -7.90 10.26 -9.21
N ILE A 181 -9.02 9.58 -8.95
CA ILE A 181 -10.21 9.60 -9.81
C ILE A 181 -11.47 9.36 -8.97
N THR A 182 -12.57 9.94 -9.42
CA THR A 182 -13.89 9.66 -8.84
C THR A 182 -14.59 8.56 -9.63
N VAL A 183 -14.86 7.42 -8.98
CA VAL A 183 -15.60 6.29 -9.55
C VAL A 183 -16.86 6.08 -8.71
N ASN A 184 -18.02 6.07 -9.36
CA ASN A 184 -19.34 5.92 -8.71
C ASN A 184 -19.55 6.88 -7.53
N GLY A 185 -19.05 8.11 -7.64
CA GLY A 185 -19.19 9.15 -6.60
C GLY A 185 -18.19 9.06 -5.44
N ALA A 186 -17.30 8.08 -5.40
CA ALA A 186 -16.22 7.96 -4.43
C ALA A 186 -14.87 8.32 -5.07
N TYR A 187 -14.11 9.19 -4.42
CA TYR A 187 -12.75 9.54 -4.85
C TYR A 187 -11.76 8.53 -4.28
N ARG A 188 -10.79 8.11 -5.09
CA ARG A 188 -9.76 7.12 -4.72
C ARG A 188 -8.48 7.36 -5.51
N TYR A 189 -7.35 7.00 -4.92
CA TYR A 189 -6.05 6.96 -5.61
C TYR A 189 -5.90 5.68 -6.45
N ARG A 190 -5.04 5.77 -7.50
CA ARG A 190 -4.69 4.67 -8.40
C ARG A 190 -3.18 4.59 -8.63
#